data_163b2cb6d57c86cc4536115bd8f43e31
#
_entry.id   163b2cb6d57c86cc4536115bd8f43e31
#
_cell.length_a   1.000
_cell.length_b   1.000
_cell.length_c   1.000
_cell.angle_alpha   90.00
_cell.angle_beta   90.00
_cell.angle_gamma   90.00
#
_symmetry.space_group_name_H-M   'P 1'
#
loop_
_entity.id
_entity.type
_entity.pdbx_description
1 polymer ?
#
loop_
_entity_poly.entity_id
_entity_poly.type
_entity_poly.pdbx_seq_one_letter_code
_entity_poly.pdbx_strand_id
1 'polypeptide(L)'
;YYASRGLGDVYKRQVIRDRTEEFAKSLEMTPYSREEYENAYKKVSAETELERARKFMVRCWLGMGSSNVYKNGFRSSQQGNSPKTTKHWGELPDRVLLAAERLKHAQIEKLPALELLKRYDTPDVFIYLDPPYLPGTRKGYLYNIEMTEKDHIELLKAIKKHPGKVLISGYDNDLYNEILNGWSKAQKQTQAEHGLKRIETVWFNYEKEYQLKF
;
A
#
# COMPACT_ATOMS: atom_id res chain seq x y z
N TYR A 1 -0.77 -2.77 -10.51
CA TYR A 1 -0.34 -3.93 -9.74
C TYR A 1 0.37 -3.47 -8.48
N TYR A 2 -0.18 -3.80 -7.34
CA TYR A 2 0.53 -3.70 -6.08
C TYR A 2 1.36 -4.97 -5.93
N ALA A 3 2.67 -4.88 -6.01
CA ALA A 3 3.53 -5.90 -5.44
C ALA A 3 3.10 -6.03 -3.97
N SER A 4 2.42 -7.11 -3.65
CA SER A 4 1.73 -7.26 -2.37
C SER A 4 2.73 -7.11 -1.23
N ARG A 5 2.43 -6.25 -0.31
CA ARG A 5 3.12 -6.15 0.99
C ARG A 5 2.90 -7.47 1.76
N GLY A 6 3.54 -8.56 1.31
CA GLY A 6 3.49 -9.87 1.93
C GLY A 6 2.20 -10.68 1.72
N LEU A 7 2.27 -11.96 1.97
CA LEU A 7 1.19 -12.97 1.88
C LEU A 7 -0.12 -12.58 2.58
N GLY A 8 -0.04 -11.67 3.58
CA GLY A 8 -1.18 -11.21 4.36
C GLY A 8 -2.18 -10.31 3.62
N ASP A 9 -1.80 -9.69 2.50
CA ASP A 9 -2.67 -8.72 1.84
C ASP A 9 -3.62 -9.35 0.81
N VAL A 10 -3.27 -10.52 0.27
CA VAL A 10 -4.11 -11.21 -0.72
C VAL A 10 -5.40 -11.71 -0.09
N TYR A 11 -5.35 -12.39 1.06
CA TYR A 11 -6.57 -12.89 1.72
C TYR A 11 -7.50 -11.76 2.17
N LYS A 12 -6.95 -10.59 2.56
CA LYS A 12 -7.75 -9.42 2.94
C LYS A 12 -8.55 -8.87 1.76
N ARG A 13 -7.91 -8.79 0.59
CA ARG A 13 -8.58 -8.39 -0.65
C ARG A 13 -9.61 -9.42 -1.09
N GLN A 14 -9.33 -10.71 -0.89
CA GLN A 14 -10.28 -11.78 -1.13
C GLN A 14 -11.50 -11.67 -0.22
N VAL A 15 -11.31 -11.42 1.08
CA VAL A 15 -12.43 -11.20 2.02
C VAL A 15 -13.26 -9.98 1.61
N ILE A 16 -12.61 -8.87 1.23
CA ILE A 16 -13.31 -7.68 0.73
C ILE A 16 -14.11 -8.00 -0.53
N ARG A 17 -13.59 -8.82 -1.43
CA ARG A 17 -14.27 -9.19 -2.68
C ARG A 17 -15.39 -10.18 -2.47
N ASP A 18 -15.14 -11.24 -1.71
CA ASP A 18 -16.00 -12.42 -1.65
C ASP A 18 -17.01 -12.37 -0.50
N ARG A 19 -16.71 -11.61 0.56
CA ARG A 19 -17.52 -11.50 1.79
C ARG A 19 -17.69 -10.04 2.24
N THR A 20 -17.91 -9.15 1.30
CA THR A 20 -17.89 -7.69 1.53
C THR A 20 -18.88 -7.26 2.61
N GLU A 21 -20.12 -7.70 2.52
CA GLU A 21 -21.19 -7.30 3.45
C GLU A 21 -20.90 -7.81 4.87
N GLU A 22 -20.51 -9.06 5.00
CA GLU A 22 -20.14 -9.63 6.29
C GLU A 22 -18.96 -8.89 6.91
N PHE A 23 -17.98 -8.51 6.07
CA PHE A 23 -16.80 -7.79 6.52
C PHE A 23 -17.17 -6.34 6.95
N ALA A 24 -17.94 -5.62 6.14
CA ALA A 24 -18.42 -4.30 6.48
C ALA A 24 -19.25 -4.35 7.79
N LYS A 25 -20.14 -5.32 7.93
CA LYS A 25 -20.93 -5.53 9.14
C LYS A 25 -20.06 -5.84 10.37
N SER A 26 -19.02 -6.64 10.20
CA SER A 26 -18.09 -6.94 11.30
C SER A 26 -17.36 -5.70 11.81
N LEU A 27 -17.01 -4.76 10.91
CA LEU A 27 -16.38 -3.49 11.26
C LEU A 27 -17.39 -2.53 11.92
N GLU A 28 -18.62 -2.45 11.40
CA GLU A 28 -19.70 -1.65 11.97
C GLU A 28 -19.98 -2.02 13.43
N MET A 29 -19.98 -3.33 13.72
CA MET A 29 -20.22 -3.85 15.07
C MET A 29 -18.99 -3.79 15.98
N THR A 30 -17.84 -3.36 15.49
CA THR A 30 -16.59 -3.26 16.27
C THR A 30 -16.46 -1.85 16.86
N PRO A 31 -16.53 -1.68 18.20
CA PRO A 31 -16.38 -0.38 18.82
C PRO A 31 -14.95 0.16 18.69
N TYR A 32 -14.81 1.48 18.60
CA TYR A 32 -13.50 2.13 18.69
C TYR A 32 -13.00 2.09 20.13
N SER A 33 -12.38 0.99 20.54
CA SER A 33 -11.93 0.78 21.91
C SER A 33 -10.52 0.27 22.02
N ARG A 34 -9.88 0.58 23.13
CA ARG A 34 -8.53 0.06 23.47
C ARG A 34 -8.57 -1.46 23.60
N GLU A 35 -9.62 -2.01 24.15
CA GLU A 35 -9.76 -3.46 24.34
C GLU A 35 -9.79 -4.19 22.99
N GLU A 36 -10.56 -3.70 22.01
CA GLU A 36 -10.56 -4.24 20.64
C GLU A 36 -9.16 -4.17 20.02
N TYR A 37 -8.46 -3.04 20.20
CA TYR A 37 -7.09 -2.87 19.73
C TYR A 37 -6.14 -3.89 20.35
N GLU A 38 -6.21 -4.09 21.67
CA GLU A 38 -5.37 -5.07 22.39
C GLU A 38 -5.68 -6.51 21.95
N ASN A 39 -6.97 -6.84 21.78
CA ASN A 39 -7.42 -8.15 21.36
C ASN A 39 -7.03 -8.46 19.91
N ALA A 40 -6.90 -7.44 19.06
CA ALA A 40 -6.49 -7.61 17.67
C ALA A 40 -5.05 -8.17 17.51
N TYR A 41 -4.23 -8.10 18.55
CA TYR A 41 -2.88 -8.69 18.54
C TYR A 41 -2.81 -10.08 19.16
N LYS A 42 -3.88 -10.55 19.82
CA LYS A 42 -3.92 -11.90 20.37
C LYS A 42 -4.08 -12.92 19.25
N LYS A 43 -3.17 -13.90 19.21
CA LYS A 43 -3.29 -15.04 18.31
C LYS A 43 -4.34 -16.01 18.87
N VAL A 44 -5.28 -16.38 18.04
CA VAL A 44 -6.30 -17.39 18.35
C VAL A 44 -6.09 -18.56 17.39
N SER A 45 -6.10 -19.79 17.92
CA SER A 45 -6.08 -21.00 17.11
C SER A 45 -7.39 -21.10 16.31
N ALA A 46 -7.31 -21.48 15.04
CA ALA A 46 -8.47 -21.62 14.14
C ALA A 46 -9.28 -20.33 13.88
N GLU A 47 -8.61 -19.17 13.84
CA GLU A 47 -9.23 -17.91 13.51
C GLU A 47 -9.69 -17.87 12.05
N THR A 48 -10.94 -17.42 11.82
CA THR A 48 -11.49 -17.29 10.45
C THR A 48 -10.79 -16.19 9.66
N GLU A 49 -10.84 -16.26 8.33
CA GLU A 49 -10.29 -15.22 7.44
C GLU A 49 -10.95 -13.87 7.67
N LEU A 50 -12.27 -13.88 7.92
CA LEU A 50 -13.04 -12.68 8.24
C LEU A 50 -12.52 -12.01 9.52
N GLU A 51 -12.32 -12.79 10.58
CA GLU A 51 -11.81 -12.26 11.84
C GLU A 51 -10.37 -11.76 11.71
N ARG A 52 -9.53 -12.46 10.97
CA ARG A 52 -8.17 -11.99 10.65
C ARG A 52 -8.19 -10.65 9.90
N ALA A 53 -9.10 -10.49 8.93
CA ALA A 53 -9.28 -9.25 8.20
C ALA A 53 -9.78 -8.12 9.10
N ARG A 54 -10.77 -8.40 9.97
CA ARG A 54 -11.28 -7.45 10.96
C ARG A 54 -10.16 -6.97 11.89
N LYS A 55 -9.45 -7.88 12.52
CA LYS A 55 -8.31 -7.57 13.40
C LYS A 55 -7.23 -6.77 12.70
N PHE A 56 -6.97 -7.05 11.44
CA PHE A 56 -6.03 -6.25 10.67
C PHE A 56 -6.50 -4.80 10.54
N MET A 57 -7.76 -4.57 10.18
CA MET A 57 -8.31 -3.21 10.09
C MET A 57 -8.27 -2.50 11.44
N VAL A 58 -8.61 -3.20 12.52
CA VAL A 58 -8.49 -2.66 13.89
C VAL A 58 -7.05 -2.19 14.17
N ARG A 59 -6.03 -3.01 13.86
CA ARG A 59 -4.63 -2.61 14.05
C ARG A 59 -4.24 -1.39 13.22
N CYS A 60 -4.67 -1.34 11.95
CA CYS A 60 -4.36 -0.25 11.05
C CYS A 60 -4.98 1.08 11.46
N TRP A 61 -6.20 1.06 11.95
CA TRP A 61 -6.98 2.28 12.20
C TRP A 61 -6.92 2.75 13.65
N LEU A 62 -6.85 1.83 14.60
CA LEU A 62 -6.80 2.13 16.03
C LEU A 62 -5.37 2.23 16.57
N GLY A 63 -4.36 1.86 15.79
CA GLY A 63 -2.95 2.01 16.13
C GLY A 63 -2.38 3.37 15.76
N MET A 64 -1.38 3.83 16.52
CA MET A 64 -0.60 5.02 16.17
C MET A 64 0.46 4.68 15.12
N GLY A 65 0.71 5.61 14.17
CA GLY A 65 1.73 5.44 13.13
C GLY A 65 1.29 4.55 11.97
N SER A 66 2.20 4.32 11.03
CA SER A 66 1.95 3.59 9.78
C SER A 66 2.48 2.15 9.79
N SER A 67 3.31 1.78 10.78
CA SER A 67 3.89 0.44 10.87
C SER A 67 2.92 -0.56 11.47
N ASN A 68 2.60 -1.61 10.70
CA ASN A 68 1.78 -2.74 11.17
C ASN A 68 2.62 -3.96 11.57
N VAL A 69 3.96 -3.84 11.55
CA VAL A 69 4.89 -4.92 11.91
C VAL A 69 4.99 -5.06 13.42
N TYR A 70 4.93 -3.95 14.14
CA TYR A 70 5.02 -3.91 15.59
C TYR A 70 3.72 -3.39 16.21
N LYS A 71 3.47 -3.80 17.46
CA LYS A 71 2.37 -3.25 18.25
C LYS A 71 2.70 -1.81 18.64
N ASN A 72 1.98 -0.87 18.07
CA ASN A 72 2.06 0.55 18.39
C ASN A 72 1.11 0.90 19.55
N GLY A 73 1.15 2.15 20.02
CA GLY A 73 0.16 2.64 20.98
C GLY A 73 -1.24 2.73 20.37
N PHE A 74 -2.27 2.61 21.21
CA PHE A 74 -3.65 2.89 20.82
C PHE A 74 -3.81 4.38 20.49
N ARG A 75 -4.43 4.68 19.35
CA ARG A 75 -4.69 6.04 18.90
C ARG A 75 -5.88 6.62 19.68
N SER A 76 -5.58 7.29 20.79
CA SER A 76 -6.56 8.04 21.55
C SER A 76 -6.47 9.54 21.21
N SER A 77 -7.62 10.20 21.07
CA SER A 77 -7.70 11.64 20.93
C SER A 77 -7.96 12.26 22.30
N GLN A 78 -7.01 13.03 22.81
CA GLN A 78 -7.15 13.76 24.08
C GLN A 78 -7.43 15.24 23.87
N GLN A 79 -7.32 15.75 22.64
CA GLN A 79 -7.51 17.17 22.32
C GLN A 79 -8.70 17.35 21.38
N GLY A 80 -9.54 18.37 21.66
CA GLY A 80 -10.74 18.67 20.87
C GLY A 80 -10.53 18.95 19.38
N ASN A 81 -9.28 19.30 18.99
CA ASN A 81 -8.88 19.56 17.60
C ASN A 81 -8.19 18.35 16.93
N SER A 82 -8.12 17.21 17.59
CA SER A 82 -7.54 16.00 17.01
C SER A 82 -8.40 15.49 15.84
N PRO A 83 -7.80 14.91 14.79
CA PRO A 83 -8.56 14.30 13.70
C PRO A 83 -9.62 13.38 14.28
N LYS A 84 -10.82 13.45 13.76
CA LYS A 84 -11.99 12.69 14.22
C LYS A 84 -11.79 11.20 13.90
N THR A 85 -10.87 10.54 14.60
CA THR A 85 -10.48 9.13 14.38
C THR A 85 -11.68 8.20 14.49
N THR A 86 -12.56 8.46 15.48
CA THR A 86 -13.82 7.73 15.64
C THR A 86 -14.77 7.95 14.48
N LYS A 87 -14.83 9.17 13.91
CA LYS A 87 -15.62 9.45 12.71
C LYS A 87 -15.12 8.63 11.52
N HIS A 88 -13.79 8.64 11.28
CA HIS A 88 -13.20 7.86 10.18
C HIS A 88 -13.37 6.35 10.37
N TRP A 89 -13.36 5.87 11.62
CA TRP A 89 -13.68 4.48 11.91
C TRP A 89 -15.13 4.16 11.58
N GLY A 90 -16.07 5.03 11.95
CA GLY A 90 -17.49 4.86 11.64
C GLY A 90 -17.81 4.89 10.14
N GLU A 91 -17.00 5.60 9.33
CA GLU A 91 -17.14 5.64 7.86
C GLU A 91 -16.51 4.43 7.16
N LEU A 92 -15.76 3.60 7.90
CA LEU A 92 -14.96 2.52 7.29
C LEU A 92 -15.83 1.42 6.65
N PRO A 93 -16.97 1.00 7.21
CA PRO A 93 -17.86 0.03 6.55
C PRO A 93 -18.26 0.47 5.14
N ASP A 94 -18.71 1.71 4.98
CA ASP A 94 -19.10 2.27 3.67
C ASP A 94 -17.91 2.31 2.69
N ARG A 95 -16.74 2.66 3.18
CA ARG A 95 -15.51 2.67 2.35
C ARG A 95 -15.13 1.27 1.91
N VAL A 96 -15.39 0.24 2.71
CA VAL A 96 -15.16 -1.17 2.34
C VAL A 96 -16.12 -1.57 1.22
N LEU A 97 -17.39 -1.20 1.29
CA LEU A 97 -18.38 -1.46 0.24
C LEU A 97 -17.96 -0.79 -1.09
N LEU A 98 -17.57 0.48 -1.05
CA LEU A 98 -17.07 1.21 -2.22
C LEU A 98 -15.79 0.57 -2.80
N ALA A 99 -14.89 0.13 -1.94
CA ALA A 99 -13.66 -0.55 -2.37
C ALA A 99 -13.97 -1.89 -3.05
N ALA A 100 -14.93 -2.64 -2.51
CA ALA A 100 -15.37 -3.91 -3.11
C ALA A 100 -15.97 -3.70 -4.50
N GLU A 101 -16.78 -2.67 -4.67
CA GLU A 101 -17.35 -2.33 -5.99
C GLU A 101 -16.25 -2.06 -7.03
N ARG A 102 -15.20 -1.33 -6.64
CA ARG A 102 -14.04 -1.10 -7.52
C ARG A 102 -13.27 -2.37 -7.80
N LEU A 103 -13.14 -3.27 -6.82
CA LEU A 103 -12.39 -4.53 -6.96
C LEU A 103 -13.10 -5.55 -7.88
N LYS A 104 -14.42 -5.44 -8.08
CA LYS A 104 -15.15 -6.30 -9.05
C LYS A 104 -14.61 -6.17 -10.48
N HIS A 105 -14.05 -5.02 -10.81
CA HIS A 105 -13.49 -4.72 -12.14
C HIS A 105 -11.96 -4.90 -12.17
N ALA A 106 -11.35 -5.47 -11.12
CA ALA A 106 -9.92 -5.65 -11.00
C ALA A 106 -9.54 -7.13 -10.99
N GLN A 107 -8.57 -7.49 -11.81
CA GLN A 107 -7.90 -8.77 -11.70
C GLN A 107 -6.78 -8.67 -10.66
N ILE A 108 -6.82 -9.52 -9.63
CA ILE A 108 -5.83 -9.56 -8.56
C ILE A 108 -4.94 -10.78 -8.77
N GLU A 109 -3.65 -10.53 -8.93
CA GLU A 109 -2.64 -11.55 -9.14
C GLU A 109 -1.65 -11.61 -7.97
N LYS A 110 -1.18 -12.80 -7.65
CA LYS A 110 -0.11 -13.05 -6.69
C LYS A 110 1.11 -13.62 -7.40
N LEU A 111 1.61 -12.89 -8.36
CA LEU A 111 2.78 -13.27 -9.13
C LEU A 111 3.94 -12.30 -8.86
N PRO A 112 5.19 -12.76 -9.03
CA PRO A 112 6.34 -11.88 -9.06
C PRO A 112 6.16 -10.76 -10.11
N ALA A 113 6.59 -9.54 -9.79
CA ALA A 113 6.43 -8.40 -10.67
C ALA A 113 7.05 -8.64 -12.07
N LEU A 114 8.22 -9.30 -12.13
CA LEU A 114 8.89 -9.62 -13.38
C LEU A 114 8.10 -10.59 -14.27
N GLU A 115 7.33 -11.51 -13.68
CA GLU A 115 6.45 -12.40 -14.44
C GLU A 115 5.24 -11.63 -15.01
N LEU A 116 4.69 -10.70 -14.23
CA LEU A 116 3.60 -9.85 -14.69
C LEU A 116 4.04 -8.91 -15.81
N LEU A 117 5.23 -8.32 -15.70
CA LEU A 117 5.81 -7.49 -16.77
C LEU A 117 5.93 -8.27 -18.08
N LYS A 118 6.35 -9.54 -18.02
CA LYS A 118 6.39 -10.41 -19.21
C LYS A 118 5.00 -10.77 -19.75
N ARG A 119 4.02 -10.97 -18.87
CA ARG A 119 2.65 -11.33 -19.28
C ARG A 119 1.95 -10.19 -19.99
N TYR A 120 2.19 -8.97 -19.55
CA TYR A 120 1.59 -7.74 -20.08
C TYR A 120 2.57 -6.92 -20.92
N ASP A 121 3.47 -7.58 -21.65
CA ASP A 121 4.51 -6.97 -22.50
C ASP A 121 3.92 -6.43 -23.81
N THR A 122 3.07 -5.42 -23.69
CA THR A 122 2.41 -4.76 -24.83
C THR A 122 2.43 -3.23 -24.70
N PRO A 123 2.44 -2.46 -25.81
CA PRO A 123 2.50 -1.01 -25.76
C PRO A 123 1.23 -0.34 -25.18
N ASP A 124 0.10 -1.03 -25.17
CA ASP A 124 -1.18 -0.48 -24.72
C ASP A 124 -1.36 -0.54 -23.20
N VAL A 125 -0.40 -1.13 -22.50
CA VAL A 125 -0.45 -1.27 -21.05
C VAL A 125 0.15 -0.05 -20.36
N PHE A 126 -0.57 0.46 -19.34
CA PHE A 126 -0.03 1.40 -18.36
C PHE A 126 0.33 0.66 -17.08
N ILE A 127 1.58 0.80 -16.63
CA ILE A 127 2.11 0.14 -15.44
C ILE A 127 2.46 1.18 -14.38
N TYR A 128 1.87 1.04 -13.19
CA TYR A 128 2.29 1.75 -11.98
C TYR A 128 2.99 0.79 -11.02
N LEU A 129 4.22 1.12 -10.65
CA LEU A 129 5.03 0.35 -9.72
C LEU A 129 5.28 1.15 -8.44
N ASP A 130 4.97 0.55 -7.30
CA ASP A 130 5.27 1.06 -5.96
C ASP A 130 5.99 -0.04 -5.15
N PRO A 131 7.27 -0.32 -5.48
CA PRO A 131 8.05 -1.35 -4.79
C PRO A 131 8.38 -0.91 -3.36
N PRO A 132 8.74 -1.84 -2.45
CA PRO A 132 9.42 -1.48 -1.22
C PRO A 132 10.59 -0.57 -1.53
N TYR A 133 10.67 0.62 -0.92
CA TYR A 133 11.69 1.61 -1.30
C TYR A 133 13.09 1.10 -0.98
N LEU A 134 14.06 1.49 -1.80
CA LEU A 134 15.44 1.01 -1.76
C LEU A 134 16.01 1.08 -0.33
N PRO A 135 16.61 -0.03 0.18
CA PRO A 135 17.34 -0.02 1.45
C PRO A 135 18.39 1.11 1.47
N GLY A 136 18.54 1.79 2.60
CA GLY A 136 19.44 2.96 2.72
C GLY A 136 18.74 4.32 2.46
N THR A 137 17.67 4.37 1.67
CA THR A 137 16.88 5.61 1.51
C THR A 137 15.87 5.80 2.64
N ARG A 138 15.66 4.81 3.49
CA ARG A 138 14.75 4.81 4.64
C ARG A 138 15.39 4.18 5.88
N LYS A 139 14.88 4.54 7.07
CA LYS A 139 15.29 3.92 8.33
C LYS A 139 14.43 2.68 8.61
N GLY A 140 15.08 1.55 8.85
CA GLY A 140 14.45 0.31 9.33
C GLY A 140 13.72 -0.51 8.25
N TYR A 141 13.34 -1.71 8.66
CA TYR A 141 12.56 -2.65 7.84
C TYR A 141 11.07 -2.37 8.05
N LEU A 142 10.35 -2.09 6.97
CA LEU A 142 8.91 -1.82 6.99
C LEU A 142 8.07 -3.00 6.49
N TYR A 143 8.69 -3.95 5.80
CA TYR A 143 8.02 -5.08 5.17
C TYR A 143 8.59 -6.40 5.67
N ASN A 144 7.74 -7.43 5.71
CA ASN A 144 8.18 -8.81 6.03
C ASN A 144 9.10 -9.40 4.94
N ILE A 145 8.96 -8.91 3.72
CA ILE A 145 9.82 -9.24 2.58
C ILE A 145 10.29 -7.93 2.01
N GLU A 146 11.59 -7.70 2.08
CA GLU A 146 12.26 -6.52 1.53
C GLU A 146 12.87 -6.86 0.19
N MET A 147 12.88 -5.90 -0.73
CA MET A 147 13.63 -6.02 -1.97
C MET A 147 15.10 -5.66 -1.71
N THR A 148 16.00 -6.50 -2.22
CA THR A 148 17.43 -6.20 -2.24
C THR A 148 17.77 -5.20 -3.36
N GLU A 149 18.93 -4.58 -3.30
CA GLU A 149 19.41 -3.72 -4.40
C GLU A 149 19.44 -4.45 -5.74
N LYS A 150 19.83 -5.74 -5.72
CA LYS A 150 19.82 -6.60 -6.91
C LYS A 150 18.42 -6.74 -7.50
N ASP A 151 17.39 -6.95 -6.65
CA ASP A 151 16.01 -7.05 -7.09
C ASP A 151 15.52 -5.73 -7.72
N HIS A 152 15.94 -4.59 -7.16
CA HIS A 152 15.67 -3.28 -7.74
C HIS A 152 16.32 -3.14 -9.12
N ILE A 153 17.59 -3.51 -9.26
CA ILE A 153 18.32 -3.44 -10.55
C ILE A 153 17.60 -4.30 -11.60
N GLU A 154 17.20 -5.52 -11.25
CA GLU A 154 16.49 -6.42 -12.16
C GLU A 154 15.13 -5.83 -12.60
N LEU A 155 14.37 -5.29 -11.65
CA LEU A 155 13.09 -4.62 -11.92
C LEU A 155 13.28 -3.41 -12.84
N LEU A 156 14.22 -2.52 -12.52
CA LEU A 156 14.50 -1.31 -13.31
C LEU A 156 14.95 -1.65 -14.74
N LYS A 157 15.79 -2.65 -14.93
CA LYS A 157 16.20 -3.13 -16.27
C LYS A 157 15.01 -3.71 -17.05
N ALA A 158 14.09 -4.41 -16.38
CA ALA A 158 12.91 -4.97 -17.01
C ALA A 158 11.96 -3.86 -17.49
N ILE A 159 11.65 -2.90 -16.62
CA ILE A 159 10.72 -1.81 -16.99
C ILE A 159 11.30 -0.87 -18.04
N LYS A 160 12.64 -0.69 -18.08
CA LYS A 160 13.30 0.13 -19.11
C LYS A 160 13.14 -0.44 -20.52
N LYS A 161 12.97 -1.76 -20.62
CA LYS A 161 12.76 -2.46 -21.91
C LYS A 161 11.27 -2.62 -22.26
N HIS A 162 10.38 -2.35 -21.31
CA HIS A 162 8.95 -2.58 -21.50
C HIS A 162 8.36 -1.61 -22.52
N PRO A 163 7.57 -2.08 -23.51
CA PRO A 163 7.03 -1.24 -24.57
C PRO A 163 5.92 -0.30 -24.13
N GLY A 164 5.24 -0.60 -23.02
CA GLY A 164 4.12 0.19 -22.48
C GLY A 164 4.55 1.43 -21.70
N LYS A 165 3.57 2.21 -21.29
CA LYS A 165 3.77 3.38 -20.43
C LYS A 165 4.02 2.93 -18.99
N VAL A 166 5.12 3.32 -18.40
CA VAL A 166 5.52 2.91 -17.05
C VAL A 166 5.75 4.12 -16.16
N LEU A 167 5.25 4.04 -14.92
CA LEU A 167 5.53 4.96 -13.83
C LEU A 167 5.99 4.15 -12.61
N ILE A 168 7.10 4.54 -12.00
CA ILE A 168 7.62 3.94 -10.76
C ILE A 168 7.83 4.99 -9.69
N SER A 169 7.39 4.71 -8.45
CA SER A 169 7.56 5.58 -7.28
C SER A 169 8.72 5.13 -6.39
N GLY A 170 9.30 6.07 -5.67
CA GLY A 170 10.37 5.82 -4.71
C GLY A 170 10.90 7.09 -4.06
N TYR A 171 11.90 6.97 -3.19
CA TYR A 171 12.69 8.11 -2.78
C TYR A 171 13.80 8.37 -3.80
N ASP A 172 14.14 9.64 -4.02
CA ASP A 172 15.23 10.04 -4.92
C ASP A 172 16.54 9.34 -4.53
N ASN A 173 17.17 8.69 -5.50
CA ASN A 173 18.42 7.96 -5.30
C ASN A 173 19.21 7.80 -6.62
N ASP A 174 20.51 7.64 -6.50
CA ASP A 174 21.41 7.59 -7.65
C ASP A 174 21.19 6.34 -8.52
N LEU A 175 20.91 5.18 -7.92
CA LEU A 175 20.67 3.92 -8.65
C LEU A 175 19.53 4.05 -9.66
N TYR A 176 18.39 4.63 -9.22
CA TYR A 176 17.22 4.84 -10.09
C TYR A 176 17.53 5.89 -11.15
N ASN A 177 18.18 7.00 -10.74
CA ASN A 177 18.54 8.09 -11.66
C ASN A 177 19.49 7.60 -12.77
N GLU A 178 20.45 6.74 -12.45
CA GLU A 178 21.38 6.17 -13.41
C GLU A 178 20.69 5.19 -14.38
N ILE A 179 19.97 4.19 -13.85
CA ILE A 179 19.37 3.14 -14.68
C ILE A 179 18.22 3.71 -15.53
N LEU A 180 17.40 4.61 -14.98
CA LEU A 180 16.28 5.25 -15.67
C LEU A 180 16.69 6.55 -16.37
N ASN A 181 17.98 6.73 -16.65
CA ASN A 181 18.43 7.90 -17.41
C ASN A 181 17.65 8.01 -18.73
N GLY A 182 17.17 9.23 -19.03
CA GLY A 182 16.29 9.53 -20.17
C GLY A 182 14.79 9.46 -19.85
N TRP A 183 14.40 8.99 -18.67
CA TRP A 183 13.00 9.07 -18.23
C TRP A 183 12.69 10.45 -17.63
N SER A 184 11.43 10.85 -17.75
CA SER A 184 10.92 12.03 -17.04
C SER A 184 10.83 11.77 -15.53
N LYS A 185 11.02 12.84 -14.74
CA LYS A 185 11.01 12.77 -13.27
C LYS A 185 10.13 13.87 -12.69
N ALA A 186 9.30 13.54 -11.68
CA ALA A 186 8.57 14.51 -10.89
C ALA A 186 8.82 14.24 -9.40
N GLN A 187 8.94 15.31 -8.61
CA GLN A 187 9.34 15.25 -7.22
C GLN A 187 8.41 16.06 -6.34
N LYS A 188 8.19 15.58 -5.11
CA LYS A 188 7.44 16.26 -4.07
C LYS A 188 8.17 16.14 -2.75
N GLN A 189 8.41 17.27 -2.08
CA GLN A 189 8.90 17.24 -0.70
C GLN A 189 7.79 16.73 0.22
N THR A 190 8.13 15.73 1.03
CA THR A 190 7.25 15.18 2.06
C THR A 190 7.96 15.20 3.41
N GLN A 191 7.17 15.24 4.47
CA GLN A 191 7.70 15.02 5.83
C GLN A 191 7.46 13.56 6.19
N ALA A 192 8.55 12.82 6.38
CA ALA A 192 8.46 11.48 6.96
C ALA A 192 8.15 11.55 8.47
N GLU A 193 7.78 10.43 9.06
CA GLU A 193 7.66 10.30 10.51
C GLU A 193 8.93 10.83 11.18
N HIS A 194 8.76 11.59 12.27
CA HIS A 194 9.81 12.33 12.99
C HIS A 194 10.40 13.57 12.28
N GLY A 195 9.64 14.19 11.35
CA GLY A 195 10.01 15.49 10.77
C GLY A 195 11.17 15.48 9.77
N LEU A 196 11.68 14.32 9.38
CA LEU A 196 12.71 14.22 8.36
C LEU A 196 12.14 14.59 6.99
N LYS A 197 12.72 15.61 6.36
CA LYS A 197 12.39 15.97 4.98
C LYS A 197 12.83 14.83 4.04
N ARG A 198 11.93 14.39 3.18
CA ARG A 198 12.20 13.42 2.13
C ARG A 198 11.65 13.91 0.81
N ILE A 199 12.26 13.44 -0.28
CA ILE A 199 11.82 13.75 -1.63
C ILE A 199 11.20 12.49 -2.20
N GLU A 200 9.87 12.44 -2.25
CA GLU A 200 9.17 11.42 -3.01
C GLU A 200 9.29 11.74 -4.49
N THR A 201 9.66 10.74 -5.26
CA THR A 201 9.97 10.86 -6.66
C THR A 201 9.19 9.82 -7.45
N VAL A 202 8.71 10.22 -8.60
CA VAL A 202 8.20 9.29 -9.61
C VAL A 202 9.02 9.45 -10.88
N TRP A 203 9.41 8.32 -11.49
CA TRP A 203 10.06 8.26 -12.80
C TRP A 203 9.07 7.67 -13.79
N PHE A 204 9.00 8.19 -15.01
CA PHE A 204 8.07 7.73 -16.04
C PHE A 204 8.66 7.90 -17.44
N ASN A 205 8.27 7.00 -18.37
CA ASN A 205 8.83 6.91 -19.73
C ASN A 205 7.92 7.50 -20.81
N TYR A 206 6.95 8.33 -20.45
CA TYR A 206 5.99 8.91 -21.39
C TYR A 206 5.89 10.43 -21.21
N GLU A 207 5.43 11.13 -22.23
CA GLU A 207 5.17 12.56 -22.15
C GLU A 207 3.90 12.83 -21.32
N LYS A 208 3.93 13.87 -20.50
CA LYS A 208 2.72 14.34 -19.82
C LYS A 208 1.81 15.01 -20.83
N GLU A 209 0.69 14.38 -21.11
CA GLU A 209 -0.41 15.09 -21.72
C GLU A 209 -0.91 16.15 -20.71
N TYR A 210 -1.01 17.40 -21.15
CA TYR A 210 -1.57 18.46 -20.30
C TYR A 210 -3.00 18.08 -19.94
N GLN A 211 -3.25 17.78 -18.68
CA GLN A 211 -4.63 17.65 -18.22
C GLN A 211 -5.27 19.04 -18.32
N LEU A 212 -6.34 19.12 -19.09
CA LEU A 212 -7.28 20.23 -19.01
C LEU A 212 -7.71 20.34 -17.55
N LYS A 213 -7.45 21.50 -16.93
CA LYS A 213 -8.01 21.81 -15.61
C LYS A 213 -9.51 21.97 -15.80
N PHE A 214 -10.28 21.01 -15.29
CA PHE A 214 -11.72 21.17 -15.12
C PHE A 214 -11.98 21.96 -13.83
#